data_f06a52e88707e1f402ec93703dc3019a
#
_entry.id   f06a52e88707e1f402ec93703dc3019a
#
_cell.length_a   1.000
_cell.length_b   1.000
_cell.length_c   1.000
_cell.angle_alpha   90.00
_cell.angle_beta   90.00
_cell.angle_gamma   90.00
#
_symmetry.space_group_name_H-M   'P 1'
#
loop_
_entity.id
_entity.type
_entity.pdbx_description
1 polymer ?
#
loop_
_entity_poly.entity_id
_entity_poly.type
_entity_poly.pdbx_seq_one_letter_code
_entity_poly.pdbx_strand_id
1 'polypeptide(L)'
;MKARHNIALIMATASGLSLMVSAHAAPPDNQFIIQQQRQRALEEQLTPPVPDVRLSEPSSGFGNIAFPTETPCFPINRVELSGEEALPHWVPLQRIADQAQGRCLGGKGINLLMSTLQNRIVDHGWITTRVLAPSQDLKSGTLKLAIVPGTIRHVKLTEESDDYIQLYSAFPAHEGNLLDLRDIEQGLENLQRLPTVEASMELLPGENPGESDVVITRKQSKMWRIGLSLDDAGTETTGRYQGGVTLSLDNPFSLSDLLYVSASHDLNDKGGKGSKNVTAHYSVPFGYWMLGVTGSDYDYHQTVAGLNEDYRYSGKSKNLDIQLSRVLHRSGSQKTTFSYDVLARETRNYIDDTEVGVQRRQTAAWRIGLDHRHYIGQATLDAGISYQRGTRWFGARPAPEEYWGDATALGKITLLSAQLDLPFAIGTQNFRYNVQYLRQISNTPLTPQDQFAIGNRWTVRGFDGERTLSASHGWYVRNDLAWRTPLPNQEFYLGADYGEVGGYSSDLQVGKHLAGGVAGLRGNAFNTGYDLFAGTPFSKPDGFETSDLTLGFNLNWSW
;
A
#
# COMPACT_ATOMS: atom_id res chain seq x y z
N MET A 1 -10.06 91.06 -21.94
CA MET A 1 -11.23 90.69 -21.18
C MET A 1 -11.97 89.55 -21.84
N LYS A 2 -11.95 88.37 -21.47
CA LYS A 2 -12.51 87.08 -21.84
C LYS A 2 -11.45 86.12 -22.36
N ALA A 3 -10.92 85.34 -21.42
CA ALA A 3 -10.13 84.17 -21.66
C ALA A 3 -11.01 83.03 -22.23
N ARG A 4 -10.59 82.42 -23.31
CA ARG A 4 -11.16 81.17 -23.83
C ARG A 4 -10.21 80.07 -23.54
N HIS A 5 -10.68 79.11 -22.69
CA HIS A 5 -10.00 77.88 -22.44
C HIS A 5 -10.36 76.87 -23.53
N ASN A 6 -9.36 76.43 -24.28
CA ASN A 6 -9.46 75.26 -25.17
C ASN A 6 -9.19 74.00 -24.37
N ILE A 7 -10.21 73.15 -24.24
CA ILE A 7 -10.07 71.77 -23.72
C ILE A 7 -9.80 70.87 -24.93
N ALA A 8 -8.57 70.40 -25.04
CA ALA A 8 -8.20 69.36 -26.01
C ALA A 8 -8.65 68.02 -25.50
N LEU A 9 -9.56 67.38 -26.22
CA LEU A 9 -10.06 65.97 -25.92
C LEU A 9 -9.03 65.01 -26.46
N ILE A 10 -8.25 64.35 -25.58
CA ILE A 10 -7.37 63.26 -25.95
C ILE A 10 -8.22 61.97 -25.94
N MET A 11 -8.56 61.48 -27.13
CA MET A 11 -9.07 60.14 -27.33
C MET A 11 -7.93 59.12 -27.14
N ALA A 12 -7.86 58.47 -26.01
CA ALA A 12 -7.03 57.30 -25.82
C ALA A 12 -7.75 56.07 -26.42
N THR A 13 -7.30 55.63 -27.59
CA THR A 13 -7.69 54.33 -28.15
C THR A 13 -7.04 53.24 -27.33
N ALA A 14 -7.78 52.66 -26.39
CA ALA A 14 -7.40 51.44 -25.73
C ALA A 14 -7.55 50.27 -26.72
N SER A 15 -6.43 49.90 -27.37
CA SER A 15 -6.32 48.63 -28.09
C SER A 15 -6.37 47.49 -27.07
N GLY A 16 -7.55 46.93 -26.88
CA GLY A 16 -7.73 45.70 -26.11
C GLY A 16 -7.01 44.55 -26.80
N LEU A 17 -5.82 44.22 -26.32
CA LEU A 17 -5.16 42.96 -26.64
C LEU A 17 -5.97 41.86 -25.92
N SER A 18 -6.93 41.25 -26.61
CA SER A 18 -7.58 40.05 -26.19
C SER A 18 -6.52 38.94 -26.21
N LEU A 19 -5.92 38.65 -25.08
CA LEU A 19 -5.19 37.40 -24.86
C LEU A 19 -6.21 36.28 -25.04
N MET A 20 -6.27 35.70 -26.24
CA MET A 20 -6.91 34.41 -26.45
C MET A 20 -6.09 33.40 -25.66
N VAL A 21 -6.51 33.11 -24.45
CA VAL A 21 -6.09 31.92 -23.73
C VAL A 21 -6.66 30.74 -24.53
N SER A 22 -5.85 30.16 -25.38
CA SER A 22 -6.18 28.93 -26.07
C SER A 22 -6.26 27.86 -24.96
N ALA A 23 -7.47 27.56 -24.52
CA ALA A 23 -7.70 26.38 -23.68
C ALA A 23 -7.35 25.16 -24.51
N HIS A 24 -6.10 24.71 -24.42
CA HIS A 24 -5.71 23.45 -25.03
C HIS A 24 -6.32 22.33 -24.17
N ALA A 25 -7.31 21.63 -24.70
CA ALA A 25 -7.83 20.41 -24.11
C ALA A 25 -6.66 19.44 -23.88
N ALA A 26 -6.53 18.91 -22.69
CA ALA A 26 -5.54 17.87 -22.41
C ALA A 26 -5.78 16.69 -23.37
N PRO A 27 -4.72 16.04 -23.89
CA PRO A 27 -4.89 14.86 -24.72
C PRO A 27 -5.77 13.82 -24.02
N PRO A 28 -6.67 13.14 -24.72
CA PRO A 28 -7.61 12.18 -24.13
C PRO A 28 -6.95 11.11 -23.26
N ASP A 29 -5.77 10.66 -23.66
CA ASP A 29 -5.00 9.65 -22.96
C ASP A 29 -4.51 10.13 -21.58
N ASN A 30 -4.25 11.42 -21.41
CA ASN A 30 -3.88 12.02 -20.11
C ASN A 30 -5.02 11.88 -19.08
N GLN A 31 -6.27 12.02 -19.48
CA GLN A 31 -7.41 11.89 -18.57
C GLN A 31 -7.50 10.49 -17.97
N PHE A 32 -7.24 9.44 -18.77
CA PHE A 32 -7.22 8.07 -18.27
C PHE A 32 -6.03 7.79 -17.33
N ILE A 33 -4.86 8.35 -17.60
CA ILE A 33 -3.69 8.23 -16.73
C ILE A 33 -3.96 8.89 -15.38
N ILE A 34 -4.45 10.14 -15.38
CA ILE A 34 -4.79 10.88 -14.17
C ILE A 34 -5.88 10.14 -13.37
N GLN A 35 -6.92 9.66 -14.06
CA GLN A 35 -7.97 8.90 -13.42
C GLN A 35 -7.45 7.58 -12.81
N GLN A 36 -6.54 6.89 -13.47
CA GLN A 36 -5.94 5.67 -12.93
C GLN A 36 -5.12 5.93 -11.66
N GLN A 37 -4.34 7.01 -11.64
CA GLN A 37 -3.59 7.43 -10.45
C GLN A 37 -4.54 7.83 -9.31
N ARG A 38 -5.60 8.58 -9.62
CA ARG A 38 -6.65 8.93 -8.67
C ARG A 38 -7.37 7.69 -8.13
N GLN A 39 -7.70 6.73 -9.00
CA GLN A 39 -8.36 5.48 -8.60
C GLN A 39 -7.49 4.68 -7.61
N ARG A 40 -6.18 4.57 -7.87
CA ARG A 40 -5.25 3.93 -6.93
C ARG A 40 -5.21 4.64 -5.57
N ALA A 41 -5.13 5.97 -5.57
CA ALA A 41 -5.16 6.75 -4.33
C ALA A 41 -6.49 6.60 -3.57
N LEU A 42 -7.61 6.49 -4.28
CA LEU A 42 -8.93 6.21 -3.68
C LEU A 42 -8.97 4.81 -3.06
N GLU A 43 -8.48 3.80 -3.77
CA GLU A 43 -8.42 2.42 -3.26
C GLU A 43 -7.53 2.31 -2.02
N GLU A 44 -6.35 2.95 -2.03
CA GLU A 44 -5.47 3.04 -0.87
C GLU A 44 -6.15 3.73 0.33
N GLN A 45 -6.93 4.76 0.07
CA GLN A 45 -7.67 5.49 1.11
C GLN A 45 -8.85 4.69 1.68
N LEU A 46 -9.59 3.96 0.83
CA LEU A 46 -10.79 3.20 1.21
C LEU A 46 -10.45 1.82 1.80
N THR A 47 -9.29 1.28 1.46
CA THR A 47 -8.80 0.04 2.06
C THR A 47 -8.21 0.37 3.43
N PRO A 48 -8.77 -0.17 4.53
CA PRO A 48 -8.23 0.08 5.85
C PRO A 48 -6.75 -0.32 5.92
N PRO A 49 -5.91 0.45 6.60
CA PRO A 49 -4.53 0.05 6.80
C PRO A 49 -4.48 -1.29 7.52
N VAL A 50 -3.67 -2.20 7.01
CA VAL A 50 -3.47 -3.52 7.64
C VAL A 50 -2.89 -3.29 9.03
N PRO A 51 -3.53 -3.82 10.10
CA PRO A 51 -3.01 -3.70 11.45
C PRO A 51 -1.62 -4.30 11.54
N ASP A 52 -0.75 -3.67 12.32
CA ASP A 52 0.58 -4.19 12.62
C ASP A 52 0.50 -5.04 13.91
N VAL A 53 0.03 -6.28 13.76
CA VAL A 53 -0.10 -7.20 14.88
C VAL A 53 1.23 -7.91 15.11
N ARG A 54 1.97 -7.47 16.12
CA ARG A 54 3.23 -8.09 16.57
C ARG A 54 3.15 -8.33 18.08
N LEU A 55 3.08 -9.59 18.46
CA LEU A 55 2.94 -10.03 19.85
C LEU A 55 4.28 -10.35 20.54
N SER A 56 5.39 -10.29 19.78
CA SER A 56 6.74 -10.48 20.31
C SER A 56 7.69 -9.41 19.76
N GLU A 57 8.63 -8.98 20.58
CA GLU A 57 9.72 -8.12 20.14
C GLU A 57 10.72 -8.92 19.27
N PRO A 58 11.40 -8.24 18.29
CA PRO A 58 12.47 -8.88 17.55
C PRO A 58 13.60 -9.26 18.49
N SER A 59 14.08 -10.51 18.39
CA SER A 59 15.22 -10.95 19.17
C SER A 59 16.55 -10.42 18.62
N SER A 60 17.50 -10.22 19.49
CA SER A 60 18.91 -10.00 19.12
C SER A 60 19.48 -11.30 18.54
N GLY A 61 20.17 -11.19 17.39
CA GLY A 61 20.75 -12.34 16.68
C GLY A 61 21.63 -13.23 17.58
N PHE A 62 21.60 -14.52 17.30
CA PHE A 62 22.35 -15.54 18.05
C PHE A 62 23.82 -15.57 17.60
N GLY A 63 24.71 -15.31 18.56
CA GLY A 63 26.14 -15.49 18.43
C GLY A 63 26.63 -16.85 18.95
N ASN A 64 27.95 -17.04 19.01
CA ASN A 64 28.55 -18.18 19.68
C ASN A 64 28.28 -18.09 21.18
N ILE A 65 27.96 -19.26 21.80
CA ILE A 65 27.69 -19.35 23.23
C ILE A 65 29.03 -19.22 23.99
N ALA A 66 29.13 -18.24 24.86
CA ALA A 66 30.26 -18.08 25.78
C ALA A 66 29.95 -18.87 27.07
N PHE A 67 30.34 -20.15 27.12
CA PHE A 67 30.11 -20.97 28.29
C PHE A 67 30.97 -20.51 29.47
N PRO A 68 30.41 -20.43 30.69
CA PRO A 68 31.15 -20.06 31.89
C PRO A 68 32.10 -21.19 32.32
N THR A 69 33.22 -20.82 32.93
CA THR A 69 34.08 -21.78 33.64
C THR A 69 33.47 -22.00 35.02
N GLU A 70 33.20 -23.28 35.37
CA GLU A 70 32.50 -23.62 36.60
C GLU A 70 33.07 -24.91 37.22
N THR A 71 32.86 -25.05 38.55
CA THR A 71 33.27 -26.24 39.30
C THR A 71 32.16 -26.54 40.30
N PRO A 72 31.59 -27.78 40.33
CA PRO A 72 31.95 -28.90 39.48
C PRO A 72 31.40 -28.80 38.06
N CYS A 73 32.11 -29.39 37.09
CA CYS A 73 31.66 -29.52 35.71
C CYS A 73 31.84 -30.93 35.17
N PHE A 74 31.11 -31.30 34.13
CA PHE A 74 31.17 -32.59 33.45
C PHE A 74 31.65 -32.38 32.01
N PRO A 75 32.60 -33.19 31.50
CA PRO A 75 32.99 -33.10 30.09
C PRO A 75 31.84 -33.61 29.21
N ILE A 76 31.36 -32.77 28.30
CA ILE A 76 30.29 -33.11 27.38
C ILE A 76 30.89 -33.47 26.02
N ASN A 77 30.82 -34.75 25.65
CA ASN A 77 31.32 -35.25 24.38
C ASN A 77 30.23 -35.22 23.29
N ARG A 78 28.97 -35.32 23.68
CA ARG A 78 27.83 -35.36 22.77
C ARG A 78 26.61 -34.72 23.40
N VAL A 79 25.81 -34.01 22.60
CA VAL A 79 24.48 -33.53 22.98
C VAL A 79 23.44 -34.21 22.10
N GLU A 80 22.46 -34.86 22.73
CA GLU A 80 21.34 -35.50 22.04
C GLU A 80 20.06 -34.69 22.30
N LEU A 81 19.44 -34.24 21.20
CA LEU A 81 18.12 -33.64 21.24
C LEU A 81 17.08 -34.73 20.95
N SER A 82 15.97 -34.72 21.68
CA SER A 82 14.79 -35.54 21.41
C SER A 82 13.56 -34.64 21.29
N GLY A 83 12.57 -35.02 20.47
CA GLY A 83 11.38 -34.20 20.20
C GLY A 83 11.60 -33.05 19.20
N GLU A 84 12.80 -32.92 18.64
CA GLU A 84 13.08 -31.89 17.61
C GLU A 84 12.35 -32.17 16.30
N GLU A 85 11.93 -33.40 16.04
CA GLU A 85 11.15 -33.84 14.90
C GLU A 85 9.75 -33.20 14.83
N ALA A 86 9.25 -32.66 15.94
CA ALA A 86 7.99 -31.93 16.01
C ALA A 86 8.13 -30.49 15.46
N LEU A 87 9.36 -29.97 15.30
CA LEU A 87 9.68 -28.67 14.78
C LEU A 87 10.16 -28.76 13.32
N PRO A 88 10.03 -27.71 12.54
CA PRO A 88 10.56 -27.69 11.16
C PRO A 88 12.08 -27.92 11.11
N HIS A 89 12.53 -28.83 10.26
CA HIS A 89 13.94 -29.25 10.13
C HIS A 89 14.91 -28.12 9.71
N TRP A 90 14.41 -27.01 9.21
CA TRP A 90 15.26 -25.86 8.84
C TRP A 90 15.75 -25.05 10.05
N VAL A 91 15.21 -25.32 11.26
CA VAL A 91 15.68 -24.68 12.50
C VAL A 91 16.94 -25.42 12.99
N PRO A 92 18.10 -24.77 13.06
CA PRO A 92 19.36 -25.46 13.31
C PRO A 92 19.60 -25.73 14.81
N LEU A 93 18.66 -26.40 15.51
CA LEU A 93 18.75 -26.62 16.95
C LEU A 93 19.96 -27.52 17.33
N GLN A 94 20.18 -28.61 16.59
CA GLN A 94 21.32 -29.49 16.83
C GLN A 94 22.66 -28.75 16.66
N ARG A 95 22.77 -27.87 15.66
CA ARG A 95 23.98 -27.05 15.46
C ARG A 95 24.26 -26.09 16.63
N ILE A 96 23.22 -25.60 17.30
CA ILE A 96 23.35 -24.78 18.51
C ILE A 96 23.79 -25.68 19.69
N ALA A 97 23.16 -26.84 19.84
CA ALA A 97 23.48 -27.82 20.88
C ALA A 97 24.94 -28.31 20.78
N ASP A 98 25.44 -28.53 19.57
CA ASP A 98 26.80 -29.01 19.30
C ASP A 98 27.90 -28.04 19.75
N GLN A 99 27.58 -26.77 20.02
CA GLN A 99 28.55 -25.83 20.61
C GLN A 99 29.01 -26.21 22.02
N ALA A 100 28.26 -27.07 22.68
CA ALA A 100 28.61 -27.63 24.00
C ALA A 100 29.59 -28.81 23.93
N GLN A 101 29.82 -29.39 22.74
CA GLN A 101 30.73 -30.53 22.57
C GLN A 101 32.17 -30.13 22.87
N GLY A 102 32.90 -30.98 23.62
CA GLY A 102 34.25 -30.75 24.07
C GLY A 102 34.39 -29.72 25.20
N ARG A 103 33.26 -29.25 25.76
CA ARG A 103 33.24 -28.31 26.89
C ARG A 103 33.01 -29.04 28.20
N CYS A 104 33.55 -28.49 29.31
CA CYS A 104 33.21 -28.92 30.64
C CYS A 104 32.08 -28.04 31.17
N LEU A 105 30.87 -28.59 31.31
CA LEU A 105 29.68 -27.86 31.72
C LEU A 105 29.18 -28.30 33.09
N GLY A 106 28.87 -27.34 33.93
CA GLY A 106 28.08 -27.52 35.14
C GLY A 106 26.66 -27.00 34.95
N GLY A 107 25.96 -26.77 36.06
CA GLY A 107 24.57 -26.34 36.02
C GLY A 107 24.34 -25.01 35.27
N LYS A 108 25.27 -24.03 35.39
CA LYS A 108 25.14 -22.73 34.70
C LYS A 108 25.34 -22.89 33.18
N GLY A 109 26.34 -23.70 32.77
CA GLY A 109 26.61 -23.93 31.34
C GLY A 109 25.47 -24.69 30.65
N ILE A 110 24.90 -25.70 31.32
CA ILE A 110 23.73 -26.44 30.82
C ILE A 110 22.51 -25.53 30.72
N ASN A 111 22.23 -24.72 31.76
CA ASN A 111 21.11 -23.76 31.73
C ASN A 111 21.29 -22.70 30.63
N LEU A 112 22.52 -22.24 30.39
CA LEU A 112 22.80 -21.29 29.29
C LEU A 112 22.52 -21.93 27.92
N LEU A 113 22.93 -23.17 27.70
CA LEU A 113 22.60 -23.93 26.49
C LEU A 113 21.09 -24.08 26.31
N MET A 114 20.40 -24.52 27.36
CA MET A 114 18.94 -24.70 27.34
C MET A 114 18.20 -23.37 27.04
N SER A 115 18.60 -22.29 27.71
CA SER A 115 18.00 -20.99 27.47
C SER A 115 18.27 -20.47 26.05
N THR A 116 19.46 -20.73 25.50
CA THR A 116 19.80 -20.36 24.12
C THR A 116 18.93 -21.14 23.11
N LEU A 117 18.77 -22.44 23.30
CA LEU A 117 17.86 -23.25 22.49
C LEU A 117 16.41 -22.81 22.65
N GLN A 118 15.96 -22.56 23.88
CA GLN A 118 14.61 -22.07 24.18
C GLN A 118 14.35 -20.71 23.49
N ASN A 119 15.26 -19.78 23.58
CA ASN A 119 15.13 -18.46 22.94
C ASN A 119 15.05 -18.61 21.42
N ARG A 120 15.84 -19.51 20.83
CA ARG A 120 15.77 -19.77 19.39
C ARG A 120 14.41 -20.28 18.95
N ILE A 121 13.81 -21.18 19.73
CA ILE A 121 12.47 -21.72 19.52
C ILE A 121 11.41 -20.60 19.62
N VAL A 122 11.49 -19.79 20.67
CA VAL A 122 10.57 -18.66 20.91
C VAL A 122 10.65 -17.62 19.82
N ASP A 123 11.84 -17.30 19.31
CA ASP A 123 12.03 -16.33 18.23
C ASP A 123 11.34 -16.73 16.93
N HIS A 124 11.22 -18.02 16.69
CA HIS A 124 10.47 -18.53 15.54
C HIS A 124 8.97 -18.52 15.75
N GLY A 125 8.48 -18.20 16.95
CA GLY A 125 7.05 -18.10 17.26
C GLY A 125 6.53 -19.25 18.15
N TRP A 126 7.31 -20.29 18.43
CA TRP A 126 6.85 -21.44 19.23
C TRP A 126 7.01 -21.19 20.73
N ILE A 127 6.28 -20.20 21.22
CA ILE A 127 6.44 -19.61 22.57
C ILE A 127 6.06 -20.56 23.71
N THR A 128 5.28 -21.61 23.45
CA THR A 128 4.86 -22.60 24.44
C THR A 128 5.71 -23.88 24.42
N THR A 129 6.52 -24.10 23.39
CA THR A 129 7.49 -25.19 23.29
C THR A 129 8.59 -25.02 24.35
N ARG A 130 8.99 -26.06 25.01
CA ARG A 130 9.97 -26.04 26.12
C ARG A 130 11.15 -26.95 25.85
N VAL A 131 12.34 -26.50 26.29
CA VAL A 131 13.56 -27.31 26.33
C VAL A 131 13.78 -27.74 27.78
N LEU A 132 13.83 -29.07 28.02
CA LEU A 132 13.97 -29.66 29.34
C LEU A 132 15.21 -30.55 29.39
N ALA A 133 15.84 -30.62 30.55
CA ALA A 133 16.89 -31.61 30.83
C ALA A 133 16.29 -32.70 31.74
N PRO A 134 16.03 -33.91 31.22
CA PRO A 134 15.56 -35.00 32.03
C PRO A 134 16.64 -35.44 33.06
N SER A 135 16.23 -36.13 34.10
CA SER A 135 17.17 -36.70 35.07
C SER A 135 18.12 -37.67 34.35
N GLN A 136 19.43 -37.46 34.46
CA GLN A 136 20.44 -38.17 33.68
C GLN A 136 21.79 -38.23 34.42
N ASP A 137 22.64 -39.21 34.07
CA ASP A 137 24.02 -39.29 34.52
C ASP A 137 24.97 -38.63 33.52
N LEU A 138 25.47 -37.45 33.88
CA LEU A 138 26.41 -36.68 33.05
C LEU A 138 27.82 -37.24 33.00
N LYS A 139 28.17 -38.22 33.87
CA LYS A 139 29.46 -38.89 33.82
C LYS A 139 29.65 -39.71 32.54
N SER A 140 28.56 -40.06 31.85
CA SER A 140 28.58 -40.71 30.54
C SER A 140 29.19 -39.84 29.42
N GLY A 141 29.34 -38.54 29.64
CA GLY A 141 29.76 -37.58 28.63
C GLY A 141 28.66 -37.20 27.61
N THR A 142 27.45 -37.72 27.76
CA THR A 142 26.31 -37.40 26.90
C THR A 142 25.30 -36.55 27.66
N LEU A 143 25.01 -35.37 27.13
CA LEU A 143 23.95 -34.48 27.61
C LEU A 143 22.68 -34.71 26.76
N LYS A 144 21.60 -35.16 27.42
CA LYS A 144 20.29 -35.34 26.77
C LYS A 144 19.38 -34.17 27.09
N LEU A 145 18.81 -33.56 26.06
CA LEU A 145 17.83 -32.49 26.18
C LEU A 145 16.55 -32.91 25.43
N ALA A 146 15.41 -32.69 26.04
CA ALA A 146 14.10 -32.98 25.45
C ALA A 146 13.40 -31.70 25.06
N ILE A 147 12.93 -31.66 23.83
CA ILE A 147 12.05 -30.60 23.33
C ILE A 147 10.63 -31.10 23.47
N VAL A 148 9.84 -30.37 24.26
CA VAL A 148 8.41 -30.64 24.46
C VAL A 148 7.63 -29.65 23.64
N PRO A 149 7.02 -30.07 22.50
CA PRO A 149 6.27 -29.17 21.64
C PRO A 149 5.04 -28.61 22.36
N GLY A 150 4.81 -27.33 22.19
CA GLY A 150 3.57 -26.69 22.63
C GLY A 150 2.51 -26.82 21.52
N THR A 151 1.34 -27.36 21.85
CA THR A 151 0.25 -27.62 20.90
C THR A 151 -1.00 -26.82 21.25
N ILE A 152 -1.83 -26.57 20.26
CA ILE A 152 -3.13 -25.93 20.42
C ILE A 152 -4.16 -27.01 20.77
N ARG A 153 -4.82 -26.86 21.93
CA ARG A 153 -5.95 -27.71 22.29
C ARG A 153 -7.24 -27.19 21.63
N HIS A 154 -7.57 -25.93 21.88
CA HIS A 154 -8.77 -25.28 21.31
C HIS A 154 -8.48 -23.85 20.87
N VAL A 155 -9.17 -23.43 19.80
CA VAL A 155 -9.28 -22.02 19.39
C VAL A 155 -10.74 -21.62 19.60
N LYS A 156 -11.02 -20.75 20.57
CA LYS A 156 -12.38 -20.42 20.97
C LYS A 156 -12.58 -18.94 21.27
N LEU A 157 -13.83 -18.51 21.19
CA LEU A 157 -14.24 -17.16 21.60
C LEU A 157 -14.51 -17.11 23.09
N THR A 158 -14.31 -15.94 23.70
CA THR A 158 -14.81 -15.63 25.04
C THR A 158 -16.33 -15.50 25.01
N GLU A 159 -16.97 -15.66 26.18
CA GLU A 159 -18.43 -15.45 26.32
C GLU A 159 -18.89 -14.01 26.01
N GLU A 160 -17.96 -13.05 26.11
CA GLU A 160 -18.20 -11.63 25.81
C GLU A 160 -18.12 -11.29 24.32
N SER A 161 -17.64 -12.22 23.50
CA SER A 161 -17.47 -12.04 22.06
C SER A 161 -18.80 -12.13 21.32
N ASP A 162 -18.88 -11.43 20.19
CA ASP A 162 -19.98 -11.63 19.23
C ASP A 162 -19.76 -12.89 18.36
N ASP A 163 -20.85 -13.41 17.78
CA ASP A 163 -20.86 -14.62 16.98
C ASP A 163 -20.65 -14.36 15.46
N TYR A 164 -20.35 -13.13 15.07
CA TYR A 164 -20.23 -12.76 13.65
C TYR A 164 -18.87 -13.09 13.06
N ILE A 165 -18.41 -14.33 13.26
CA ILE A 165 -17.09 -14.78 12.82
C ILE A 165 -17.06 -16.28 12.51
N GLN A 166 -16.25 -16.64 11.51
CA GLN A 166 -15.80 -18.01 11.26
C GLN A 166 -14.31 -18.09 11.63
N LEU A 167 -14.00 -18.55 12.85
CA LEU A 167 -12.61 -18.68 13.32
C LEU A 167 -11.76 -19.54 12.38
N TYR A 168 -12.33 -20.60 11.83
CA TYR A 168 -11.67 -21.49 10.89
C TYR A 168 -11.11 -20.76 9.65
N SER A 169 -11.83 -19.78 9.11
CA SER A 169 -11.36 -19.02 7.95
C SER A 169 -10.39 -17.90 8.33
N ALA A 170 -10.59 -17.28 9.50
CA ALA A 170 -9.78 -16.15 9.94
C ALA A 170 -8.39 -16.57 10.43
N PHE A 171 -8.29 -17.71 11.17
CA PHE A 171 -7.05 -18.14 11.79
C PHE A 171 -6.38 -19.28 11.04
N PRO A 172 -5.07 -19.17 10.73
CA PRO A 172 -4.27 -20.31 10.27
C PRO A 172 -4.05 -21.37 11.34
N ALA A 173 -4.11 -20.98 12.63
CA ALA A 173 -3.93 -21.85 13.78
C ALA A 173 -5.14 -22.77 13.99
N HIS A 174 -4.91 -24.07 14.07
CA HIS A 174 -5.96 -25.07 14.25
C HIS A 174 -5.64 -26.01 15.43
N GLU A 175 -6.67 -26.63 15.98
CA GLU A 175 -6.55 -27.62 17.05
C GLU A 175 -5.61 -28.79 16.66
N GLY A 176 -4.76 -29.20 17.58
CA GLY A 176 -3.77 -30.25 17.38
C GLY A 176 -2.47 -29.80 16.71
N ASN A 177 -2.42 -28.61 16.14
CA ASN A 177 -1.19 -28.08 15.54
C ASN A 177 -0.21 -27.58 16.61
N LEU A 178 1.07 -27.51 16.22
CA LEU A 178 2.07 -26.76 16.97
C LEU A 178 1.61 -25.31 17.15
N LEU A 179 1.70 -24.79 18.37
CA LEU A 179 1.33 -23.41 18.64
C LEU A 179 2.41 -22.48 18.07
N ASP A 180 2.06 -21.79 16.99
CA ASP A 180 2.86 -20.74 16.36
C ASP A 180 2.21 -19.37 16.58
N LEU A 181 2.94 -18.48 17.25
CA LEU A 181 2.49 -17.12 17.49
C LEU A 181 2.23 -16.35 16.18
N ARG A 182 2.93 -16.71 15.10
CA ARG A 182 2.75 -16.07 13.79
C ARG A 182 1.40 -16.40 13.18
N ASP A 183 0.89 -17.60 13.39
CA ASP A 183 -0.47 -18.00 12.98
C ASP A 183 -1.52 -17.20 13.75
N ILE A 184 -1.29 -16.96 15.04
CA ILE A 184 -2.18 -16.17 15.89
C ILE A 184 -2.15 -14.68 15.49
N GLU A 185 -0.97 -14.11 15.27
CA GLU A 185 -0.81 -12.74 14.77
C GLU A 185 -1.54 -12.55 13.43
N GLN A 186 -1.44 -13.54 12.53
CA GLN A 186 -2.14 -13.49 11.24
C GLN A 186 -3.65 -13.52 11.41
N GLY A 187 -4.15 -14.37 12.30
CA GLY A 187 -5.58 -14.44 12.61
C GLY A 187 -6.12 -13.14 13.19
N LEU A 188 -5.41 -12.57 14.18
CA LEU A 188 -5.78 -11.27 14.75
C LEU A 188 -5.74 -10.15 13.70
N GLU A 189 -4.74 -10.13 12.82
CA GLU A 189 -4.65 -9.18 11.72
C GLU A 189 -5.86 -9.30 10.78
N ASN A 190 -6.28 -10.54 10.45
CA ASN A 190 -7.48 -10.79 9.64
C ASN A 190 -8.76 -10.26 10.30
N LEU A 191 -8.87 -10.30 11.63
CA LEU A 191 -10.00 -9.74 12.36
C LEU A 191 -9.95 -8.22 12.43
N GLN A 192 -8.80 -7.67 12.82
CA GLN A 192 -8.60 -6.24 13.06
C GLN A 192 -8.48 -5.43 11.75
N ARG A 193 -8.42 -6.08 10.58
CA ARG A 193 -8.43 -5.39 9.28
C ARG A 193 -9.68 -4.55 9.04
N LEU A 194 -10.77 -4.86 9.76
CA LEU A 194 -12.03 -4.13 9.71
C LEU A 194 -12.04 -3.03 10.78
N PRO A 195 -12.19 -1.75 10.42
CA PRO A 195 -12.09 -0.63 11.39
C PRO A 195 -13.12 -0.67 12.52
N THR A 196 -14.18 -1.43 12.33
CA THR A 196 -15.29 -1.58 13.31
C THR A 196 -15.09 -2.77 14.24
N VAL A 197 -14.01 -3.54 14.08
CA VAL A 197 -13.72 -4.75 14.87
C VAL A 197 -12.52 -4.51 15.77
N GLU A 198 -12.72 -4.79 17.05
CA GLU A 198 -11.65 -4.93 18.04
C GLU A 198 -11.46 -6.41 18.35
N ALA A 199 -10.24 -6.89 18.32
CA ALA A 199 -9.92 -8.28 18.65
C ALA A 199 -8.64 -8.34 19.46
N SER A 200 -8.62 -9.24 20.43
CA SER A 200 -7.46 -9.57 21.25
C SER A 200 -7.44 -11.07 21.53
N MET A 201 -6.31 -11.58 22.01
CA MET A 201 -6.21 -12.98 22.39
C MET A 201 -5.49 -13.18 23.72
N GLU A 202 -5.80 -14.28 24.36
CA GLU A 202 -5.14 -14.78 25.57
C GLU A 202 -4.81 -16.27 25.39
N LEU A 203 -3.64 -16.67 25.89
CA LEU A 203 -3.24 -18.07 25.94
C LEU A 203 -3.51 -18.63 27.35
N LEU A 204 -4.34 -19.66 27.44
CA LEU A 204 -4.62 -20.36 28.68
C LEU A 204 -3.99 -21.76 28.64
N PRO A 205 -3.43 -22.25 29.76
CA PRO A 205 -2.95 -23.61 29.85
C PRO A 205 -4.05 -24.65 29.54
N GLY A 206 -3.72 -25.68 28.78
CA GLY A 206 -4.59 -26.81 28.53
C GLY A 206 -4.64 -27.80 29.71
N GLU A 207 -5.31 -28.91 29.52
CA GLU A 207 -5.42 -29.96 30.56
C GLU A 207 -4.16 -30.79 30.68
N ASN A 208 -3.46 -31.03 29.57
CA ASN A 208 -2.22 -31.76 29.55
C ASN A 208 -0.99 -30.85 29.44
N PRO A 209 0.19 -31.30 29.93
CA PRO A 209 1.43 -30.57 29.76
C PRO A 209 1.74 -30.32 28.27
N GLY A 210 2.06 -29.09 27.91
CA GLY A 210 2.35 -28.68 26.51
C GLY A 210 1.13 -28.24 25.72
N GLU A 211 -0.09 -28.42 26.21
CA GLU A 211 -1.30 -27.92 25.57
C GLU A 211 -1.63 -26.49 25.98
N SER A 212 -2.21 -25.73 25.05
CA SER A 212 -2.70 -24.37 25.29
C SER A 212 -4.02 -24.13 24.55
N ASP A 213 -4.93 -23.42 25.20
CA ASP A 213 -6.12 -22.88 24.57
C ASP A 213 -5.82 -21.45 24.05
N VAL A 214 -6.18 -21.16 22.82
CA VAL A 214 -6.17 -19.82 22.23
C VAL A 214 -7.57 -19.24 22.41
N VAL A 215 -7.70 -18.28 23.31
CA VAL A 215 -8.98 -17.65 23.65
C VAL A 215 -9.02 -16.25 23.06
N ILE A 216 -10.00 -16.00 22.19
CA ILE A 216 -10.10 -14.78 21.41
C ILE A 216 -11.29 -13.97 21.93
N THR A 217 -11.06 -12.69 22.21
CA THR A 217 -12.11 -11.72 22.47
C THR A 217 -12.30 -10.88 21.22
N ARG A 218 -13.51 -10.85 20.67
CA ARG A 218 -13.88 -10.07 19.48
C ARG A 218 -15.15 -9.28 19.74
N LYS A 219 -15.12 -7.99 19.37
CA LYS A 219 -16.29 -7.11 19.44
C LYS A 219 -16.38 -6.27 18.17
N GLN A 220 -17.54 -6.27 17.54
CA GLN A 220 -17.82 -5.44 16.38
C GLN A 220 -18.81 -4.34 16.76
N SER A 221 -18.39 -3.08 16.63
CA SER A 221 -19.20 -1.92 17.04
C SER A 221 -20.37 -1.67 16.11
N LYS A 222 -20.17 -1.90 14.80
CA LYS A 222 -21.21 -1.75 13.73
C LYS A 222 -20.76 -2.50 12.48
N MET A 223 -21.71 -2.80 11.60
CA MET A 223 -21.46 -3.54 10.36
C MET A 223 -21.38 -2.68 9.10
N TRP A 224 -21.56 -1.38 9.24
CA TRP A 224 -21.52 -0.48 8.09
C TRP A 224 -20.93 0.87 8.45
N ARG A 225 -20.34 1.52 7.45
CA ARG A 225 -19.77 2.85 7.55
C ARG A 225 -20.17 3.67 6.34
N ILE A 226 -20.39 4.98 6.55
CA ILE A 226 -20.57 5.95 5.48
C ILE A 226 -19.36 6.87 5.50
N GLY A 227 -18.77 7.08 4.31
CA GLY A 227 -17.73 8.06 4.07
C GLY A 227 -18.20 9.15 3.11
N LEU A 228 -17.78 10.38 3.36
CA LEU A 228 -17.94 11.51 2.45
C LEU A 228 -16.56 12.04 2.11
N SER A 229 -16.30 12.32 0.84
CA SER A 229 -15.05 12.93 0.36
C SER A 229 -15.32 14.21 -0.40
N LEU A 230 -14.41 15.16 -0.26
CA LEU A 230 -14.40 16.40 -1.02
C LEU A 230 -12.94 16.75 -1.33
N ASP A 231 -12.62 16.88 -2.61
CA ASP A 231 -11.27 17.19 -3.06
C ASP A 231 -11.28 18.06 -4.32
N ASP A 232 -10.11 18.62 -4.67
CA ASP A 232 -9.86 19.33 -5.91
C ASP A 232 -8.90 18.55 -6.85
N ALA A 233 -8.98 17.22 -6.82
CA ALA A 233 -8.09 16.34 -7.58
C ALA A 233 -8.54 16.04 -9.01
N GLY A 234 -9.63 16.60 -9.48
CA GLY A 234 -10.03 16.59 -10.89
C GLY A 234 -9.21 17.58 -11.72
N THR A 235 -9.48 17.61 -13.04
CA THR A 235 -8.87 18.57 -13.97
C THR A 235 -9.81 19.73 -14.29
N GLU A 236 -9.29 20.85 -14.73
CA GLU A 236 -10.07 22.00 -15.16
C GLU A 236 -11.03 21.64 -16.31
N THR A 237 -10.60 20.72 -17.19
CA THR A 237 -11.32 20.32 -18.39
C THR A 237 -12.47 19.34 -18.12
N THR A 238 -12.41 18.53 -17.04
CA THR A 238 -13.41 17.51 -16.71
C THR A 238 -14.06 17.69 -15.34
N GLY A 239 -13.81 18.83 -14.68
CA GLY A 239 -14.33 19.16 -13.35
C GLY A 239 -13.28 18.98 -12.26
N ARG A 240 -12.76 20.08 -11.73
CA ARG A 240 -11.70 20.12 -10.72
C ARG A 240 -12.16 19.64 -9.36
N TYR A 241 -13.30 20.15 -8.88
CA TYR A 241 -13.82 19.82 -7.56
C TYR A 241 -14.66 18.56 -7.62
N GLN A 242 -14.34 17.61 -6.77
CA GLN A 242 -14.96 16.30 -6.74
C GLN A 242 -15.60 16.03 -5.38
N GLY A 243 -16.81 15.52 -5.40
CA GLY A 243 -17.51 15.03 -4.21
C GLY A 243 -17.76 13.54 -4.30
N GLY A 244 -17.60 12.81 -3.20
CA GLY A 244 -17.79 11.37 -3.17
C GLY A 244 -18.57 10.90 -1.96
N VAL A 245 -19.27 9.79 -2.13
CA VAL A 245 -19.95 9.04 -1.09
C VAL A 245 -19.52 7.60 -1.15
N THR A 246 -19.15 7.02 -0.01
CA THR A 246 -18.77 5.61 0.12
C THR A 246 -19.64 4.93 1.16
N LEU A 247 -20.21 3.79 0.80
CA LEU A 247 -20.86 2.86 1.72
C LEU A 247 -19.93 1.65 1.88
N SER A 248 -19.50 1.36 3.10
CA SER A 248 -18.74 0.17 3.45
C SER A 248 -19.56 -0.75 4.33
N LEU A 249 -19.51 -2.05 4.04
CA LEU A 249 -20.05 -3.11 4.86
C LEU A 249 -18.87 -3.91 5.42
N ASP A 250 -18.70 -3.83 6.72
CA ASP A 250 -17.65 -4.54 7.43
C ASP A 250 -18.20 -5.87 7.91
N ASN A 251 -17.67 -6.97 7.40
CA ASN A 251 -18.04 -8.34 7.74
C ASN A 251 -19.46 -8.78 7.29
N PRO A 252 -19.90 -8.49 6.06
CA PRO A 252 -21.25 -8.80 5.61
C PRO A 252 -21.60 -10.30 5.62
N PHE A 253 -20.61 -11.18 5.47
CA PHE A 253 -20.81 -12.64 5.44
C PHE A 253 -20.17 -13.36 6.64
N SER A 254 -19.77 -12.66 7.70
CA SER A 254 -19.11 -13.22 8.89
C SER A 254 -17.78 -13.93 8.58
N LEU A 255 -17.10 -13.51 7.51
CA LEU A 255 -15.81 -14.06 7.06
C LEU A 255 -14.64 -13.09 7.30
N SER A 256 -14.84 -12.06 8.14
CA SER A 256 -13.91 -10.93 8.27
C SER A 256 -13.70 -10.19 6.95
N ASP A 257 -14.71 -10.20 6.11
CA ASP A 257 -14.73 -9.67 4.76
C ASP A 257 -15.12 -8.19 4.74
N LEU A 258 -14.74 -7.51 3.67
CA LEU A 258 -15.02 -6.10 3.44
C LEU A 258 -15.68 -5.94 2.07
N LEU A 259 -16.80 -5.26 2.05
CA LEU A 259 -17.45 -4.78 0.82
C LEU A 259 -17.57 -3.27 0.90
N TYR A 260 -17.12 -2.54 -0.12
CA TYR A 260 -17.50 -1.13 -0.25
C TYR A 260 -17.92 -0.77 -1.67
N VAL A 261 -18.78 0.22 -1.76
CA VAL A 261 -19.16 0.90 -3.00
C VAL A 261 -18.95 2.39 -2.80
N SER A 262 -18.18 2.99 -3.69
CA SER A 262 -17.88 4.42 -3.71
C SER A 262 -18.38 5.03 -5.00
N ALA A 263 -19.06 6.16 -4.93
CA ALA A 263 -19.47 6.95 -6.08
C ALA A 263 -18.96 8.38 -5.92
N SER A 264 -18.30 8.92 -6.95
CA SER A 264 -17.85 10.30 -6.98
C SER A 264 -18.28 10.99 -8.27
N HIS A 265 -18.50 12.30 -8.16
CA HIS A 265 -18.94 13.16 -9.25
C HIS A 265 -18.25 14.52 -9.12
N ASP A 266 -18.01 15.20 -10.24
CA ASP A 266 -17.59 16.60 -10.20
C ASP A 266 -18.73 17.49 -9.68
N LEU A 267 -18.37 18.52 -8.92
CA LEU A 267 -19.34 19.41 -8.27
C LEU A 267 -19.63 20.67 -9.08
N ASN A 268 -18.99 20.82 -10.22
CA ASN A 268 -19.05 22.03 -11.02
C ASN A 268 -19.55 21.77 -12.45
N ASP A 269 -20.55 20.89 -12.59
CA ASP A 269 -21.18 20.58 -13.87
C ASP A 269 -21.96 21.81 -14.40
N LYS A 270 -21.28 22.63 -15.21
CA LYS A 270 -21.88 23.74 -15.95
C LYS A 270 -22.08 23.38 -17.43
N GLY A 271 -22.56 22.16 -17.70
CA GLY A 271 -23.10 21.77 -19.01
C GLY A 271 -22.10 21.44 -20.13
N GLY A 272 -20.82 21.73 -19.96
CA GLY A 272 -19.80 21.48 -21.01
C GLY A 272 -18.69 20.52 -20.59
N LYS A 273 -18.63 20.18 -19.31
CA LYS A 273 -17.60 19.30 -18.71
C LYS A 273 -18.14 18.56 -17.51
N GLY A 274 -17.60 17.40 -17.25
CA GLY A 274 -17.98 16.61 -16.09
C GLY A 274 -17.23 15.29 -16.01
N SER A 275 -17.18 14.70 -14.82
CA SER A 275 -16.65 13.37 -14.59
C SER A 275 -17.42 12.67 -13.50
N LYS A 276 -17.56 11.35 -13.61
CA LYS A 276 -18.12 10.49 -12.57
C LYS A 276 -17.36 9.18 -12.50
N ASN A 277 -17.26 8.64 -11.30
CA ASN A 277 -16.63 7.36 -11.06
C ASN A 277 -17.45 6.55 -10.06
N VAL A 278 -17.58 5.26 -10.32
CA VAL A 278 -18.15 4.30 -9.38
C VAL A 278 -17.16 3.17 -9.21
N THR A 279 -16.85 2.83 -7.97
CA THR A 279 -15.95 1.73 -7.62
C THR A 279 -16.64 0.80 -6.64
N ALA A 280 -16.56 -0.50 -6.88
CA ALA A 280 -16.99 -1.53 -5.96
C ALA A 280 -15.82 -2.46 -5.65
N HIS A 281 -15.65 -2.81 -4.39
CA HIS A 281 -14.59 -3.69 -3.92
C HIS A 281 -15.13 -4.70 -2.92
N TYR A 282 -14.69 -5.95 -3.06
CA TYR A 282 -14.91 -7.00 -2.09
C TYR A 282 -13.59 -7.69 -1.78
N SER A 283 -13.31 -7.92 -0.50
CA SER A 283 -12.15 -8.71 -0.10
C SER A 283 -12.45 -9.59 1.11
N VAL A 284 -11.86 -10.80 1.09
CA VAL A 284 -12.06 -11.82 2.10
C VAL A 284 -10.74 -12.52 2.44
N PRO A 285 -10.35 -12.61 3.73
CA PRO A 285 -9.20 -13.37 4.17
C PRO A 285 -9.52 -14.85 4.33
N PHE A 286 -8.53 -15.70 4.14
CA PHE A 286 -8.57 -17.11 4.53
C PHE A 286 -7.18 -17.53 5.03
N GLY A 287 -6.97 -17.51 6.35
CA GLY A 287 -5.67 -17.72 6.96
C GLY A 287 -4.63 -16.75 6.43
N TYR A 288 -3.59 -17.27 5.78
CA TYR A 288 -2.55 -16.45 5.12
C TYR A 288 -2.94 -15.93 3.74
N TRP A 289 -4.07 -16.35 3.19
CA TRP A 289 -4.55 -15.93 1.90
C TRP A 289 -5.51 -14.74 2.00
N MET A 290 -5.53 -13.92 0.96
CA MET A 290 -6.50 -12.84 0.78
C MET A 290 -6.95 -12.84 -0.68
N LEU A 291 -8.26 -12.87 -0.90
CA LEU A 291 -8.87 -12.64 -2.21
C LEU A 291 -9.47 -11.24 -2.23
N GLY A 292 -9.15 -10.47 -3.24
CA GLY A 292 -9.71 -9.13 -3.51
C GLY A 292 -10.28 -9.07 -4.93
N VAL A 293 -11.40 -8.39 -5.10
CA VAL A 293 -12.00 -8.09 -6.40
C VAL A 293 -12.41 -6.63 -6.41
N THR A 294 -11.88 -5.86 -7.35
CA THR A 294 -12.20 -4.44 -7.52
C THR A 294 -12.72 -4.19 -8.94
N GLY A 295 -13.87 -3.55 -9.04
CA GLY A 295 -14.42 -3.09 -10.32
C GLY A 295 -14.62 -1.58 -10.29
N SER A 296 -14.29 -0.87 -11.37
CA SER A 296 -14.56 0.56 -11.50
C SER A 296 -15.12 0.91 -12.87
N ASP A 297 -16.01 1.91 -12.88
CA ASP A 297 -16.61 2.50 -14.08
C ASP A 297 -16.43 4.01 -14.00
N TYR A 298 -15.70 4.57 -14.96
CA TYR A 298 -15.38 6.00 -15.05
C TYR A 298 -15.86 6.57 -16.36
N ASP A 299 -16.61 7.67 -16.29
CA ASP A 299 -17.04 8.48 -17.43
C ASP A 299 -16.55 9.91 -17.26
N TYR A 300 -16.15 10.56 -18.37
CA TYR A 300 -15.91 11.97 -18.41
C TYR A 300 -16.36 12.59 -19.73
N HIS A 301 -16.58 13.88 -19.72
CA HIS A 301 -16.78 14.68 -20.92
C HIS A 301 -16.18 16.07 -20.76
N GLN A 302 -15.77 16.65 -21.89
CA GLN A 302 -15.24 18.01 -22.01
C GLN A 302 -15.66 18.64 -23.33
N THR A 303 -15.73 19.95 -23.37
CA THR A 303 -15.95 20.71 -24.59
C THR A 303 -14.59 21.04 -25.21
N VAL A 304 -14.43 20.71 -26.47
CA VAL A 304 -13.24 21.02 -27.29
C VAL A 304 -13.63 22.01 -28.38
N ALA A 305 -12.98 23.15 -28.37
CA ALA A 305 -13.22 24.18 -29.42
C ALA A 305 -12.72 23.67 -30.78
N GLY A 306 -13.59 23.65 -31.78
CA GLY A 306 -13.26 23.41 -33.18
C GLY A 306 -13.18 24.72 -33.98
N LEU A 307 -12.94 24.59 -35.28
CA LEU A 307 -12.81 25.78 -36.17
C LEU A 307 -14.11 26.55 -36.32
N ASN A 308 -15.25 25.88 -36.36
CA ASN A 308 -16.56 26.46 -36.64
C ASN A 308 -17.60 26.18 -35.55
N GLU A 309 -17.38 25.17 -34.70
CA GLU A 309 -18.28 24.77 -33.65
C GLU A 309 -17.50 24.07 -32.53
N ASP A 310 -18.10 23.98 -31.34
CA ASP A 310 -17.54 23.26 -30.20
C ASP A 310 -17.99 21.78 -30.26
N TYR A 311 -17.05 20.86 -30.04
CA TYR A 311 -17.31 19.44 -30.03
C TYR A 311 -17.33 18.92 -28.58
N ARG A 312 -18.27 18.02 -28.27
CA ARG A 312 -18.27 17.30 -27.02
C ARG A 312 -17.39 16.05 -27.13
N TYR A 313 -16.22 16.09 -26.48
CA TYR A 313 -15.37 14.92 -26.36
C TYR A 313 -15.68 14.19 -25.05
N SER A 314 -15.91 12.86 -25.09
CA SER A 314 -16.18 12.07 -23.90
C SER A 314 -15.44 10.74 -23.92
N GLY A 315 -15.18 10.19 -22.73
CA GLY A 315 -14.52 8.90 -22.57
C GLY A 315 -15.15 8.06 -21.48
N LYS A 316 -15.09 6.75 -21.66
CA LYS A 316 -15.55 5.75 -20.70
C LYS A 316 -14.45 4.73 -20.46
N SER A 317 -14.24 4.35 -19.19
CA SER A 317 -13.29 3.30 -18.81
C SER A 317 -13.91 2.36 -17.81
N LYS A 318 -13.82 1.06 -18.07
CA LYS A 318 -14.22 0.00 -17.16
C LYS A 318 -12.99 -0.82 -16.80
N ASN A 319 -12.78 -1.05 -15.51
CA ASN A 319 -11.65 -1.82 -15.03
C ASN A 319 -12.15 -2.92 -14.09
N LEU A 320 -11.50 -4.06 -14.15
CA LEU A 320 -11.66 -5.18 -13.23
C LEU A 320 -10.27 -5.64 -12.81
N ASP A 321 -10.06 -5.75 -11.51
CA ASP A 321 -8.86 -6.31 -10.88
C ASP A 321 -9.28 -7.44 -9.94
N ILE A 322 -8.73 -8.63 -10.14
CA ILE A 322 -8.90 -9.79 -9.25
C ILE A 322 -7.53 -10.13 -8.70
N GLN A 323 -7.35 -9.95 -7.40
CA GLN A 323 -6.08 -10.16 -6.70
C GLN A 323 -6.19 -11.35 -5.76
N LEU A 324 -5.24 -12.27 -5.84
CA LEU A 324 -5.01 -13.31 -4.85
C LEU A 324 -3.65 -13.07 -4.22
N SER A 325 -3.59 -12.85 -2.92
CA SER A 325 -2.32 -12.67 -2.21
C SER A 325 -2.14 -13.69 -1.10
N ARG A 326 -0.88 -13.92 -0.71
CA ARG A 326 -0.50 -14.83 0.37
C ARG A 326 0.69 -14.28 1.14
N VAL A 327 0.59 -14.25 2.45
CA VAL A 327 1.75 -14.03 3.32
C VAL A 327 2.62 -15.29 3.28
N LEU A 328 3.83 -15.17 2.70
CA LEU A 328 4.79 -16.28 2.55
C LEU A 328 5.67 -16.43 3.78
N HIS A 329 6.02 -15.31 4.40
CA HIS A 329 6.87 -15.28 5.58
C HIS A 329 6.42 -14.15 6.51
N ARG A 330 6.41 -14.46 7.81
CA ARG A 330 6.10 -13.51 8.87
C ARG A 330 7.02 -13.80 10.08
N SER A 331 7.58 -12.73 10.65
CA SER A 331 8.35 -12.78 11.90
C SER A 331 8.08 -11.52 12.74
N GLY A 332 8.67 -11.40 13.91
CA GLY A 332 8.54 -10.18 14.73
C GLY A 332 9.08 -8.90 14.07
N SER A 333 9.94 -9.00 13.04
CA SER A 333 10.59 -7.87 12.39
C SER A 333 10.26 -7.73 10.91
N GLN A 334 9.61 -8.68 10.27
CA GLN A 334 9.40 -8.65 8.83
C GLN A 334 8.19 -9.47 8.38
N LYS A 335 7.62 -9.06 7.25
CA LYS A 335 6.52 -9.75 6.57
C LYS A 335 6.73 -9.69 5.07
N THR A 336 6.62 -10.84 4.39
CA THR A 336 6.74 -10.95 2.94
C THR A 336 5.44 -11.51 2.37
N THR A 337 4.85 -10.80 1.41
CA THR A 337 3.58 -11.14 0.78
C THR A 337 3.79 -11.33 -0.72
N PHE A 338 3.29 -12.41 -1.27
CA PHE A 338 3.18 -12.65 -2.70
C PHE A 338 1.80 -12.26 -3.17
N SER A 339 1.69 -11.68 -4.37
CA SER A 339 0.41 -11.41 -5.03
C SER A 339 0.39 -11.91 -6.47
N TYR A 340 -0.81 -12.28 -6.92
CA TYR A 340 -1.13 -12.58 -8.30
C TYR A 340 -2.41 -11.83 -8.66
N ASP A 341 -2.34 -11.00 -9.70
CA ASP A 341 -3.46 -10.18 -10.15
C ASP A 341 -3.84 -10.55 -11.58
N VAL A 342 -5.13 -10.49 -11.86
CA VAL A 342 -5.71 -10.57 -13.21
C VAL A 342 -6.46 -9.29 -13.48
N LEU A 343 -6.01 -8.58 -14.51
CA LEU A 343 -6.46 -7.25 -14.87
C LEU A 343 -7.22 -7.30 -16.20
N ALA A 344 -8.36 -6.63 -16.27
CA ALA A 344 -9.09 -6.39 -17.51
C ALA A 344 -9.54 -4.93 -17.58
N ARG A 345 -9.36 -4.30 -18.72
CA ARG A 345 -9.73 -2.90 -18.95
C ARG A 345 -10.37 -2.73 -20.32
N GLU A 346 -11.43 -1.93 -20.35
CA GLU A 346 -12.04 -1.46 -21.59
C GLU A 346 -12.13 0.07 -21.56
N THR A 347 -11.66 0.74 -22.63
CA THR A 347 -11.80 2.18 -22.82
C THR A 347 -12.40 2.50 -24.17
N ARG A 348 -13.30 3.49 -24.20
CA ARG A 348 -13.96 4.00 -25.41
C ARG A 348 -14.01 5.51 -25.33
N ASN A 349 -13.77 6.16 -26.46
CA ASN A 349 -13.87 7.62 -26.61
C ASN A 349 -14.90 7.95 -27.69
N TYR A 350 -15.52 9.12 -27.55
CA TYR A 350 -16.59 9.60 -28.39
C TYR A 350 -16.39 11.08 -28.73
N ILE A 351 -16.81 11.47 -29.93
CA ILE A 351 -16.98 12.86 -30.37
C ILE A 351 -18.45 13.02 -30.74
N ASP A 352 -19.17 13.92 -30.07
CA ASP A 352 -20.62 14.15 -30.25
C ASP A 352 -21.42 12.81 -30.31
N ASP A 353 -21.19 11.95 -29.32
CA ASP A 353 -21.80 10.63 -29.17
C ASP A 353 -21.38 9.57 -30.23
N THR A 354 -20.49 9.91 -31.18
CA THR A 354 -19.94 8.97 -32.17
C THR A 354 -18.66 8.35 -31.63
N GLU A 355 -18.60 7.01 -31.54
CA GLU A 355 -17.39 6.29 -31.06
C GLU A 355 -16.20 6.50 -31.99
N VAL A 356 -15.06 6.86 -31.42
CA VAL A 356 -13.79 6.98 -32.13
C VAL A 356 -13.11 5.60 -32.11
N GLY A 357 -13.40 4.77 -33.13
CA GLY A 357 -12.99 3.37 -33.17
C GLY A 357 -11.48 3.13 -33.04
N VAL A 358 -10.66 4.06 -33.56
CA VAL A 358 -9.19 4.00 -33.46
C VAL A 358 -8.65 4.30 -32.04
N GLN A 359 -9.50 4.71 -31.10
CA GLN A 359 -9.15 4.94 -29.69
C GLN A 359 -9.78 3.90 -28.75
N ARG A 360 -10.52 2.93 -29.32
CA ARG A 360 -11.07 1.83 -28.52
C ARG A 360 -9.98 0.85 -28.13
N ARG A 361 -9.81 0.63 -26.82
CA ARG A 361 -8.86 -0.35 -26.28
C ARG A 361 -9.58 -1.32 -25.36
N GLN A 362 -9.30 -2.61 -25.54
CA GLN A 362 -9.76 -3.67 -24.67
C GLN A 362 -8.55 -4.55 -24.35
N THR A 363 -8.02 -4.42 -23.14
CA THR A 363 -6.76 -5.02 -22.70
C THR A 363 -6.98 -5.95 -21.52
N ALA A 364 -6.12 -6.94 -21.41
CA ALA A 364 -6.03 -7.81 -20.25
C ALA A 364 -4.56 -8.08 -19.91
N ALA A 365 -4.28 -8.31 -18.65
CA ALA A 365 -2.94 -8.61 -18.18
C ALA A 365 -2.99 -9.53 -16.96
N TRP A 366 -1.89 -10.20 -16.68
CA TRP A 366 -1.61 -10.73 -15.36
C TRP A 366 -0.41 -10.01 -14.77
N ARG A 367 -0.38 -9.94 -13.44
CA ARG A 367 0.73 -9.37 -12.68
C ARG A 367 1.07 -10.28 -11.51
N ILE A 368 2.36 -10.49 -11.28
CA ILE A 368 2.87 -11.11 -10.05
C ILE A 368 3.63 -10.06 -9.26
N GLY A 369 3.50 -10.12 -7.94
CA GLY A 369 4.14 -9.17 -7.03
C GLY A 369 4.74 -9.87 -5.83
N LEU A 370 5.77 -9.26 -5.28
CA LEU A 370 6.38 -9.61 -4.00
C LEU A 370 6.61 -8.33 -3.22
N ASP A 371 5.95 -8.21 -2.07
CA ASP A 371 6.05 -7.08 -1.17
C ASP A 371 6.71 -7.52 0.13
N HIS A 372 7.65 -6.75 0.62
CA HIS A 372 8.39 -7.01 1.84
C HIS A 372 8.35 -5.80 2.76
N ARG A 373 7.82 -5.99 3.96
CA ARG A 373 7.85 -5.02 5.05
C ARG A 373 8.91 -5.42 6.06
N HIS A 374 9.76 -4.47 6.42
CA HIS A 374 10.80 -4.67 7.43
C HIS A 374 10.75 -3.57 8.48
N TYR A 375 10.74 -3.98 9.75
CA TYR A 375 10.77 -3.07 10.90
C TYR A 375 12.19 -2.95 11.42
N ILE A 376 12.76 -1.75 11.37
CA ILE A 376 14.15 -1.45 11.74
C ILE A 376 14.14 -0.45 12.89
N GLY A 377 14.10 -0.94 14.12
CA GLY A 377 13.89 -0.11 15.29
C GLY A 377 12.51 0.61 15.20
N GLN A 378 12.52 1.93 15.14
CA GLN A 378 11.29 2.73 14.96
C GLN A 378 10.93 2.95 13.48
N ALA A 379 11.83 2.65 12.56
CA ALA A 379 11.59 2.81 11.13
C ALA A 379 10.85 1.62 10.54
N THR A 380 10.04 1.88 9.52
CA THR A 380 9.41 0.86 8.68
C THR A 380 9.85 1.05 7.23
N LEU A 381 10.37 -0.02 6.64
CA LEU A 381 10.72 -0.08 5.23
C LEU A 381 9.74 -1.03 4.52
N ASP A 382 9.01 -0.51 3.55
CA ASP A 382 8.21 -1.30 2.61
C ASP A 382 8.94 -1.31 1.26
N ALA A 383 9.19 -2.48 0.68
CA ALA A 383 9.81 -2.64 -0.62
C ALA A 383 9.01 -3.64 -1.45
N GLY A 384 8.78 -3.32 -2.73
CA GLY A 384 8.00 -4.13 -3.63
C GLY A 384 8.64 -4.29 -5.00
N ILE A 385 8.42 -5.42 -5.61
CA ILE A 385 8.69 -5.68 -7.02
C ILE A 385 7.49 -6.38 -7.62
N SER A 386 7.04 -5.90 -8.78
CA SER A 386 6.04 -6.62 -9.55
C SER A 386 6.39 -6.69 -11.02
N TYR A 387 5.91 -7.74 -11.68
CA TYR A 387 6.03 -7.92 -13.12
C TYR A 387 4.65 -8.16 -13.71
N GLN A 388 4.27 -7.32 -14.68
CA GLN A 388 3.02 -7.40 -15.41
C GLN A 388 3.28 -7.75 -16.86
N ARG A 389 2.40 -8.58 -17.41
CA ARG A 389 2.40 -8.92 -18.85
C ARG A 389 1.00 -8.85 -19.42
N GLY A 390 0.87 -8.07 -20.49
CA GLY A 390 -0.34 -8.02 -21.29
C GLY A 390 -0.64 -9.34 -21.98
N THR A 391 -1.93 -9.66 -22.13
CA THR A 391 -2.44 -10.90 -22.73
C THR A 391 -3.61 -10.64 -23.66
N ARG A 392 -4.08 -11.69 -24.33
CA ARG A 392 -5.32 -11.67 -25.14
C ARG A 392 -6.49 -12.37 -24.43
N TRP A 393 -6.47 -12.43 -23.10
CA TRP A 393 -7.55 -13.02 -22.32
C TRP A 393 -8.83 -12.16 -22.37
N PHE A 394 -9.96 -12.74 -22.07
CA PHE A 394 -11.26 -12.05 -21.92
C PHE A 394 -11.67 -11.24 -23.16
N GLY A 395 -11.28 -11.68 -24.35
CA GLY A 395 -11.59 -10.97 -25.58
C GLY A 395 -10.76 -9.71 -25.81
N ALA A 396 -9.63 -9.55 -25.11
CA ALA A 396 -8.71 -8.44 -25.32
C ALA A 396 -8.22 -8.40 -26.79
N ARG A 397 -8.16 -7.18 -27.32
CA ARG A 397 -7.86 -6.91 -28.72
C ARG A 397 -6.46 -6.33 -28.88
N PRO A 398 -5.85 -6.45 -30.07
CA PRO A 398 -4.69 -5.63 -30.40
C PRO A 398 -5.00 -4.15 -30.17
N ALA A 399 -4.06 -3.42 -29.59
CA ALA A 399 -4.18 -1.97 -29.53
C ALA A 399 -4.12 -1.37 -30.94
N PRO A 400 -4.85 -0.29 -31.24
CA PRO A 400 -4.78 0.31 -32.58
C PRO A 400 -3.36 0.69 -33.00
N GLU A 401 -2.53 1.08 -32.05
CA GLU A 401 -1.13 1.46 -32.22
C GLU A 401 -0.24 0.25 -32.64
N GLU A 402 -0.67 -0.99 -32.38
CA GLU A 402 0.09 -2.20 -32.78
C GLU A 402 0.22 -2.32 -34.31
N TYR A 403 -0.72 -1.74 -35.06
CA TYR A 403 -0.67 -1.74 -36.52
C TYR A 403 0.56 -0.98 -37.07
N TRP A 404 0.98 0.06 -36.36
CA TRP A 404 2.11 0.90 -36.73
C TRP A 404 3.40 0.55 -35.98
N GLY A 405 3.31 -0.30 -34.96
CA GLY A 405 4.43 -0.65 -34.08
C GLY A 405 4.74 0.38 -32.99
N ASP A 406 3.86 1.38 -32.81
CA ASP A 406 4.09 2.49 -31.88
C ASP A 406 3.81 2.10 -30.41
N ALA A 407 2.89 1.15 -30.17
CA ALA A 407 2.60 0.62 -28.85
C ALA A 407 2.00 -0.78 -28.93
N THR A 408 1.98 -1.52 -27.82
CA THR A 408 1.36 -2.85 -27.74
C THR A 408 0.56 -3.04 -26.47
N ALA A 409 -0.60 -3.69 -26.58
CA ALA A 409 -1.37 -4.18 -25.45
C ALA A 409 -0.74 -5.44 -24.78
N LEU A 410 0.31 -6.02 -25.37
CA LEU A 410 1.11 -7.12 -24.79
C LEU A 410 2.32 -6.60 -24.02
N GLY A 411 2.21 -5.41 -23.44
CA GLY A 411 3.27 -4.75 -22.70
C GLY A 411 3.86 -5.62 -21.59
N LYS A 412 5.17 -5.45 -21.36
CA LYS A 412 5.92 -6.09 -20.28
C LYS A 412 6.42 -4.98 -19.36
N ILE A 413 5.92 -4.96 -18.13
CA ILE A 413 6.18 -3.88 -17.18
C ILE A 413 6.77 -4.49 -15.90
N THR A 414 7.92 -3.99 -15.47
CA THR A 414 8.45 -4.24 -14.14
C THR A 414 8.29 -2.96 -13.32
N LEU A 415 7.69 -3.08 -12.14
CA LEU A 415 7.52 -1.99 -11.19
C LEU A 415 8.34 -2.28 -9.94
N LEU A 416 9.14 -1.31 -9.52
CA LEU A 416 9.89 -1.34 -8.26
C LEU A 416 9.34 -0.23 -7.37
N SER A 417 9.04 -0.55 -6.12
CA SER A 417 8.58 0.41 -5.12
C SER A 417 9.43 0.30 -3.85
N ALA A 418 9.64 1.42 -3.19
CA ALA A 418 10.21 1.45 -1.86
C ALA A 418 9.63 2.63 -1.09
N GLN A 419 9.28 2.41 0.17
CA GLN A 419 8.83 3.45 1.09
C GLN A 419 9.52 3.28 2.42
N LEU A 420 10.13 4.35 2.90
CA LEU A 420 10.72 4.42 4.25
C LEU A 420 9.88 5.39 5.09
N ASP A 421 9.42 4.95 6.24
CA ASP A 421 8.82 5.79 7.27
C ASP A 421 9.73 5.79 8.50
N LEU A 422 10.25 6.96 8.87
CA LEU A 422 11.20 7.14 9.96
C LEU A 422 10.69 8.19 10.95
N PRO A 423 10.02 7.81 12.04
CA PRO A 423 9.74 8.70 13.15
C PRO A 423 11.01 8.98 13.96
N PHE A 424 11.22 10.24 14.36
CA PHE A 424 12.33 10.64 15.20
C PHE A 424 11.97 11.88 16.04
N ALA A 425 12.78 12.17 17.05
CA ALA A 425 12.60 13.34 17.91
C ALA A 425 13.85 14.20 17.93
N ILE A 426 13.67 15.52 17.95
CA ILE A 426 14.72 16.51 18.20
C ILE A 426 14.30 17.32 19.44
N GLY A 427 14.99 17.11 20.55
CA GLY A 427 14.57 17.64 21.84
C GLY A 427 13.18 17.09 22.24
N THR A 428 12.23 17.96 22.46
CA THR A 428 10.85 17.61 22.81
C THR A 428 9.90 17.54 21.60
N GLN A 429 10.41 17.78 20.39
CA GLN A 429 9.61 17.84 19.17
C GLN A 429 9.70 16.53 18.40
N ASN A 430 8.56 16.05 17.93
CA ASN A 430 8.43 14.83 17.18
C ASN A 430 8.32 15.13 15.67
N PHE A 431 9.13 14.43 14.91
CA PHE A 431 9.16 14.52 13.46
C PHE A 431 8.93 13.14 12.84
N ARG A 432 8.58 13.14 11.57
CA ARG A 432 8.51 11.95 10.73
C ARG A 432 9.09 12.28 9.37
N TYR A 433 10.05 11.48 8.91
CA TYR A 433 10.56 11.55 7.55
C TYR A 433 10.02 10.38 6.75
N ASN A 434 9.35 10.68 5.64
CA ASN A 434 8.82 9.68 4.73
C ASN A 434 9.42 9.87 3.35
N VAL A 435 9.95 8.78 2.77
CA VAL A 435 10.47 8.74 1.39
C VAL A 435 9.71 7.69 0.62
N GLN A 436 9.23 8.04 -0.56
CA GLN A 436 8.63 7.11 -1.52
C GLN A 436 9.44 7.11 -2.81
N TYR A 437 9.78 5.93 -3.29
CA TYR A 437 10.40 5.70 -4.58
C TYR A 437 9.54 4.76 -5.41
N LEU A 438 9.28 5.13 -6.65
CA LEU A 438 8.59 4.28 -7.61
C LEU A 438 9.33 4.32 -8.93
N ARG A 439 9.55 3.15 -9.55
CA ARG A 439 10.19 3.02 -10.86
C ARG A 439 9.47 2.01 -11.73
N GLN A 440 9.13 2.41 -12.94
CA GLN A 440 8.63 1.55 -14.00
C GLN A 440 9.71 1.31 -15.06
N ILE A 441 9.87 0.06 -15.45
CA ILE A 441 10.78 -0.38 -16.51
C ILE A 441 9.96 -1.20 -17.51
N SER A 442 10.07 -0.86 -18.81
CA SER A 442 9.45 -1.62 -19.88
C SER A 442 10.37 -1.67 -21.11
N ASN A 443 10.61 -2.86 -21.64
CA ASN A 443 11.33 -3.06 -22.90
C ASN A 443 10.38 -3.17 -24.09
N THR A 444 9.12 -2.77 -23.91
CA THR A 444 8.09 -2.75 -24.95
C THR A 444 7.49 -1.36 -25.06
N PRO A 445 7.11 -0.88 -26.26
CA PRO A 445 6.36 0.34 -26.38
C PRO A 445 4.98 0.13 -25.74
N LEU A 446 4.64 0.94 -24.76
CA LEU A 446 3.40 0.81 -23.98
C LEU A 446 2.29 1.67 -24.57
N THR A 447 1.06 1.16 -24.47
CA THR A 447 -0.11 2.01 -24.72
C THR A 447 -0.12 3.20 -23.76
N PRO A 448 -0.67 4.36 -24.14
CA PRO A 448 -0.67 5.56 -23.30
C PRO A 448 -1.16 5.30 -21.87
N GLN A 449 -2.13 4.42 -21.69
CA GLN A 449 -2.71 4.07 -20.39
C GLN A 449 -1.78 3.27 -19.47
N ASP A 450 -0.75 2.62 -20.02
CA ASP A 450 0.23 1.83 -19.28
C ASP A 450 1.57 2.58 -19.12
N GLN A 451 1.69 3.80 -19.69
CA GLN A 451 2.86 4.65 -19.53
C GLN A 451 2.99 5.17 -18.10
N PHE A 452 4.22 5.39 -17.69
CA PHE A 452 4.55 6.04 -16.44
C PHE A 452 4.44 7.55 -16.62
N ALA A 453 3.69 8.21 -15.74
CA ALA A 453 3.46 9.66 -15.83
C ALA A 453 3.82 10.37 -14.53
N ILE A 454 4.41 11.58 -14.67
CA ILE A 454 4.80 12.46 -13.57
C ILE A 454 4.24 13.87 -13.77
N GLY A 455 4.11 14.65 -12.69
CA GLY A 455 3.68 16.06 -12.73
C GLY A 455 2.28 16.29 -12.17
N ASN A 456 1.90 15.58 -11.12
CA ASN A 456 0.65 15.82 -10.40
C ASN A 456 0.78 15.48 -8.90
N ARG A 457 -0.29 15.66 -8.13
CA ARG A 457 -0.30 15.45 -6.66
C ARG A 457 0.04 14.02 -6.20
N TRP A 458 -0.07 13.02 -7.07
CA TRP A 458 0.22 11.61 -6.72
C TRP A 458 1.65 11.18 -7.08
N THR A 459 2.36 11.97 -7.86
CA THR A 459 3.71 11.65 -8.34
C THR A 459 4.72 12.73 -7.95
N VAL A 460 5.10 13.64 -8.82
CA VAL A 460 5.92 14.81 -8.52
C VAL A 460 5.00 15.98 -8.23
N ARG A 461 4.91 16.39 -6.96
CA ARG A 461 4.04 17.49 -6.51
C ARG A 461 4.61 18.86 -6.88
N GLY A 462 3.79 19.89 -6.77
CA GLY A 462 4.15 21.26 -7.15
C GLY A 462 3.63 21.66 -8.53
N PHE A 463 2.95 20.75 -9.22
CA PHE A 463 2.33 20.94 -10.53
C PHE A 463 0.81 20.80 -10.40
N ASP A 464 0.06 21.54 -11.25
CA ASP A 464 -1.41 21.57 -11.23
C ASP A 464 -2.06 20.26 -11.74
N GLY A 465 -1.29 19.40 -12.42
CA GLY A 465 -1.78 18.12 -12.92
C GLY A 465 -2.53 18.19 -14.26
N GLU A 466 -2.69 19.38 -14.86
CA GLU A 466 -3.34 19.51 -16.16
C GLU A 466 -2.50 18.92 -17.29
N ARG A 467 -1.17 18.96 -17.13
CA ARG A 467 -0.21 18.32 -18.03
C ARG A 467 0.71 17.39 -17.24
N THR A 468 1.07 16.28 -17.86
CA THR A 468 2.02 15.31 -17.33
C THR A 468 3.08 14.99 -18.37
N LEU A 469 4.28 14.60 -17.93
CA LEU A 469 5.25 13.92 -18.78
C LEU A 469 5.04 12.42 -18.64
N SER A 470 4.91 11.71 -19.76
CA SER A 470 4.66 10.27 -19.74
C SER A 470 5.49 9.52 -20.78
N ALA A 471 5.97 8.33 -20.41
CA ALA A 471 6.71 7.44 -21.31
C ALA A 471 6.69 5.99 -20.79
N SER A 472 7.28 5.06 -21.54
CA SER A 472 7.30 3.64 -21.17
C SER A 472 8.15 3.34 -19.92
N HIS A 473 9.19 4.13 -19.65
CA HIS A 473 9.99 4.09 -18.43
C HIS A 473 9.73 5.34 -17.59
N GLY A 474 9.95 5.23 -16.31
CA GLY A 474 9.97 6.40 -15.44
C GLY A 474 10.27 6.05 -14.01
N TRP A 475 10.60 7.06 -13.23
CA TRP A 475 10.76 6.95 -11.80
C TRP A 475 10.50 8.29 -11.11
N TYR A 476 10.11 8.24 -9.87
CA TYR A 476 10.10 9.42 -9.02
C TYR A 476 10.56 9.08 -7.60
N VAL A 477 11.02 10.12 -6.92
CA VAL A 477 11.24 10.15 -5.48
C VAL A 477 10.38 11.27 -4.89
N ARG A 478 9.62 10.96 -3.85
CA ARG A 478 8.87 11.91 -3.01
C ARG A 478 9.46 11.90 -1.62
N ASN A 479 9.65 13.09 -1.05
CA ASN A 479 10.18 13.25 0.29
C ASN A 479 9.25 14.14 1.10
N ASP A 480 8.89 13.70 2.30
CA ASP A 480 8.14 14.50 3.28
C ASP A 480 8.90 14.55 4.59
N LEU A 481 9.16 15.75 5.08
CA LEU A 481 9.54 15.99 6.46
C LEU A 481 8.34 16.59 7.18
N ALA A 482 7.73 15.81 8.07
CA ALA A 482 6.57 16.22 8.85
C ALA A 482 6.94 16.51 10.30
N TRP A 483 6.45 17.63 10.81
CA TRP A 483 6.50 18.00 12.21
C TRP A 483 5.13 17.74 12.86
N ARG A 484 5.10 16.89 13.89
CA ARG A 484 3.90 16.68 14.69
C ARG A 484 3.68 17.91 15.57
N THR A 485 2.62 18.64 15.28
CA THR A 485 2.28 19.85 16.03
C THR A 485 1.84 19.52 17.47
N PRO A 486 1.85 20.48 18.39
CA PRO A 486 1.28 20.28 19.73
C PRO A 486 -0.22 19.96 19.74
N LEU A 487 -0.93 20.26 18.63
CA LEU A 487 -2.34 19.88 18.48
C LEU A 487 -2.42 18.39 18.15
N PRO A 488 -3.31 17.63 18.80
CA PRO A 488 -3.42 16.20 18.60
C PRO A 488 -3.79 15.86 17.15
N ASN A 489 -3.13 14.82 16.62
CA ASN A 489 -3.36 14.27 15.29
C ASN A 489 -3.18 15.26 14.13
N GLN A 490 -2.26 16.24 14.28
CA GLN A 490 -1.98 17.22 13.24
C GLN A 490 -0.50 17.31 12.94
N GLU A 491 -0.16 17.36 11.65
CA GLU A 491 1.20 17.46 11.15
C GLU A 491 1.30 18.60 10.14
N PHE A 492 2.31 19.45 10.31
CA PHE A 492 2.79 20.32 9.23
C PHE A 492 3.91 19.61 8.49
N TYR A 493 3.88 19.62 7.16
CA TYR A 493 4.91 18.95 6.37
C TYR A 493 5.46 19.82 5.26
N LEU A 494 6.72 19.54 4.91
CA LEU A 494 7.42 20.07 3.76
C LEU A 494 7.85 18.89 2.90
N GLY A 495 7.64 19.00 1.59
CA GLY A 495 8.02 17.98 0.63
C GLY A 495 8.83 18.54 -0.53
N ALA A 496 9.75 17.72 -1.05
CA ALA A 496 10.51 17.99 -2.25
C ALA A 496 10.57 16.71 -3.09
N ASP A 497 10.09 16.81 -4.32
CA ASP A 497 9.92 15.67 -5.21
C ASP A 497 10.70 15.86 -6.50
N TYR A 498 11.18 14.75 -7.06
CA TYR A 498 11.85 14.72 -8.35
C TYR A 498 11.41 13.47 -9.13
N GLY A 499 11.31 13.58 -10.45
CA GLY A 499 11.00 12.44 -11.30
C GLY A 499 11.46 12.62 -12.74
N GLU A 500 11.64 11.49 -13.41
CA GLU A 500 12.04 11.41 -14.81
C GLU A 500 11.21 10.36 -15.56
N VAL A 501 11.01 10.63 -16.85
CA VAL A 501 10.43 9.70 -17.82
C VAL A 501 11.41 9.46 -18.97
N GLY A 502 11.35 8.27 -19.59
CA GLY A 502 12.25 7.89 -20.66
C GLY A 502 11.79 6.66 -21.43
N GLY A 503 12.61 6.19 -22.37
CA GLY A 503 12.28 5.07 -23.24
C GLY A 503 11.32 5.45 -24.35
N TYR A 504 10.50 4.50 -24.79
CA TYR A 504 9.53 4.74 -25.88
C TYR A 504 8.59 5.90 -25.54
N SER A 505 8.30 6.72 -26.53
CA SER A 505 7.46 7.94 -26.46
C SER A 505 8.07 9.11 -25.68
N SER A 506 9.25 8.98 -25.07
CA SER A 506 9.87 10.10 -24.34
C SER A 506 10.31 11.25 -25.23
N ASP A 507 10.67 10.98 -26.48
CA ASP A 507 11.11 12.00 -27.44
C ASP A 507 9.95 12.81 -28.01
N LEU A 508 8.70 12.39 -27.77
CA LEU A 508 7.48 13.14 -28.09
C LEU A 508 7.11 14.16 -26.99
N GLN A 509 7.78 14.12 -25.86
CA GLN A 509 7.54 15.00 -24.73
C GLN A 509 8.37 16.29 -24.85
N VAL A 510 7.89 17.38 -24.25
CA VAL A 510 8.63 18.67 -24.21
C VAL A 510 9.91 18.59 -23.35
N GLY A 511 10.07 17.51 -22.60
CA GLY A 511 11.23 17.22 -21.76
C GLY A 511 11.04 15.92 -20.98
N LYS A 512 11.99 15.61 -20.10
CA LYS A 512 12.03 14.28 -19.45
C LYS A 512 11.99 14.32 -17.93
N HIS A 513 12.16 15.48 -17.27
CA HIS A 513 12.24 15.57 -15.81
C HIS A 513 11.40 16.72 -15.24
N LEU A 514 10.93 16.52 -14.03
CA LEU A 514 10.21 17.51 -13.22
C LEU A 514 10.75 17.47 -11.79
N ALA A 515 10.85 18.65 -11.17
CA ALA A 515 11.10 18.79 -9.74
C ALA A 515 10.11 19.80 -9.16
N GLY A 516 9.58 19.52 -7.97
CA GLY A 516 8.64 20.41 -7.33
C GLY A 516 8.68 20.31 -5.81
N GLY A 517 8.11 21.29 -5.16
CA GLY A 517 8.01 21.38 -3.72
C GLY A 517 6.57 21.54 -3.26
N VAL A 518 6.31 21.15 -2.02
CA VAL A 518 5.02 21.26 -1.38
C VAL A 518 5.19 21.57 0.11
N ALA A 519 4.30 22.40 0.63
CA ALA A 519 4.12 22.63 2.05
C ALA A 519 2.64 22.38 2.39
N GLY A 520 2.35 21.72 3.50
CA GLY A 520 0.97 21.40 3.83
C GLY A 520 0.73 21.13 5.30
N LEU A 521 -0.54 21.13 5.64
CA LEU A 521 -1.07 20.77 6.94
C LEU A 521 -2.05 19.62 6.76
N ARG A 522 -1.80 18.50 7.43
CA ARG A 522 -2.68 17.34 7.40
C ARG A 522 -2.99 16.84 8.82
N GLY A 523 -4.13 16.23 8.96
CA GLY A 523 -4.53 15.71 10.25
C GLY A 523 -5.93 15.15 10.27
N ASN A 524 -6.42 14.92 11.47
CA ASN A 524 -7.80 14.48 11.73
C ASN A 524 -8.42 15.32 12.82
N ALA A 525 -9.60 15.86 12.56
CA ALA A 525 -10.41 16.60 13.53
C ALA A 525 -11.90 16.34 13.26
N PHE A 526 -12.70 16.11 14.32
CA PHE A 526 -14.16 15.91 14.23
C PHE A 526 -14.54 14.79 13.24
N ASN A 527 -13.86 13.64 13.28
CA ASN A 527 -14.01 12.51 12.35
C ASN A 527 -13.73 12.87 10.87
N THR A 528 -13.08 14.02 10.63
CA THR A 528 -12.69 14.47 9.29
C THR A 528 -11.18 14.44 9.17
N GLY A 529 -10.67 13.56 8.31
CA GLY A 529 -9.31 13.63 7.83
C GLY A 529 -9.18 14.77 6.81
N TYR A 530 -8.11 15.54 6.88
CA TYR A 530 -7.85 16.62 5.93
C TYR A 530 -6.37 16.69 5.54
N ASP A 531 -6.13 17.15 4.31
CA ASP A 531 -4.82 17.53 3.79
C ASP A 531 -4.99 18.80 2.98
N LEU A 532 -4.34 19.88 3.42
CA LEU A 532 -4.34 21.19 2.78
C LEU A 532 -2.91 21.51 2.39
N PHE A 533 -2.66 21.82 1.12
CA PHE A 533 -1.29 22.03 0.67
C PHE A 533 -1.18 23.16 -0.37
N ALA A 534 0.01 23.71 -0.44
CA ALA A 534 0.48 24.60 -1.48
C ALA A 534 1.75 24.02 -2.11
N GLY A 535 1.83 24.01 -3.43
CA GLY A 535 2.94 23.47 -4.18
C GLY A 535 3.44 24.41 -5.26
N THR A 536 4.72 24.31 -5.61
CA THR A 536 5.37 25.10 -6.64
C THR A 536 6.37 24.27 -7.44
N PRO A 537 6.47 24.45 -8.77
CA PRO A 537 7.52 23.82 -9.57
C PRO A 537 8.89 24.41 -9.22
N PHE A 538 9.89 23.56 -9.00
CA PHE A 538 11.29 23.95 -8.82
C PHE A 538 12.06 23.92 -10.15
N SER A 539 11.75 22.91 -10.98
CA SER A 539 12.35 22.74 -12.30
C SER A 539 11.36 22.05 -13.24
N LYS A 540 11.22 22.60 -14.42
CA LYS A 540 10.40 22.09 -15.51
C LYS A 540 11.06 22.36 -16.87
N PRO A 541 10.80 21.55 -17.91
CA PRO A 541 11.26 21.82 -19.27
C PRO A 541 10.62 23.09 -19.84
N ASP A 542 11.32 23.73 -20.78
CA ASP A 542 10.75 24.80 -21.58
C ASP A 542 9.52 24.29 -22.35
N GLY A 543 8.43 25.05 -22.33
CA GLY A 543 7.17 24.66 -22.96
C GLY A 543 6.27 23.73 -22.12
N PHE A 544 6.69 23.32 -20.93
CA PHE A 544 5.81 22.65 -19.99
C PHE A 544 4.97 23.69 -19.23
N GLU A 545 3.72 23.82 -19.66
CA GLU A 545 2.77 24.76 -19.06
C GLU A 545 2.20 24.17 -17.76
N THR A 546 2.25 24.94 -16.69
CA THR A 546 1.67 24.64 -15.37
C THR A 546 1.60 25.92 -14.55
N SER A 547 0.75 25.96 -13.55
CA SER A 547 0.64 27.07 -12.62
C SER A 547 1.91 27.20 -11.76
N ASP A 548 2.35 28.43 -11.48
CA ASP A 548 3.51 28.69 -10.61
C ASP A 548 3.21 28.36 -9.13
N LEU A 549 1.95 28.44 -8.73
CA LEU A 549 1.46 28.07 -7.40
C LEU A 549 0.21 27.21 -7.54
N THR A 550 0.28 26.01 -7.01
CA THR A 550 -0.85 25.08 -6.92
C THR A 550 -1.34 25.00 -5.50
N LEU A 551 -2.60 25.28 -5.27
CA LEU A 551 -3.27 25.03 -4.00
C LEU A 551 -4.14 23.78 -4.15
N GLY A 552 -4.14 22.94 -3.11
CA GLY A 552 -4.94 21.73 -3.12
C GLY A 552 -5.47 21.36 -1.75
N PHE A 553 -6.55 20.61 -1.77
CA PHE A 553 -7.14 20.06 -0.55
C PHE A 553 -7.72 18.66 -0.78
N ASN A 554 -7.84 17.92 0.33
CA ASN A 554 -8.54 16.66 0.42
C ASN A 554 -9.21 16.57 1.79
N LEU A 555 -10.51 16.36 1.81
CA LEU A 555 -11.33 16.22 3.03
C LEU A 555 -12.05 14.88 2.98
N ASN A 556 -11.94 14.10 4.06
CA ASN A 556 -12.56 12.80 4.17
C ASN A 556 -13.22 12.67 5.53
N TRP A 557 -14.54 12.58 5.53
CA TRP A 557 -15.31 12.35 6.74
C TRP A 557 -15.83 10.91 6.74
N SER A 558 -15.78 10.26 7.90
CA SER A 558 -16.30 8.91 8.07
C SER A 558 -17.09 8.77 9.36
N TRP A 559 -18.20 8.06 9.28
CA TRP A 559 -19.06 7.75 10.42
C TRP A 559 -19.37 6.28 10.48
#